data_047ca48561775b24c9e3ca75d3e49465
#
_entry.id   047ca48561775b24c9e3ca75d3e49465
#
_cell.length_a   1.000
_cell.length_b   1.000
_cell.length_c   1.000
_cell.angle_alpha   90.00
_cell.angle_beta   90.00
_cell.angle_gamma   90.00
#
_symmetry.space_group_name_H-M   'P 1'
#
loop_
_entity.id
_entity.type
_entity.pdbx_description
1 polymer ?
#
loop_
_entity_poly.entity_id
_entity_poly.type
_entity_poly.pdbx_seq_one_letter_code
_entity_poly.pdbx_strand_id
1 'polypeptide(L)' 'MDPTDIAALIEQGLPGATVNVTTDGQGHYLAVVVAEDFSGLRSLKRHQMVYATLGSKVGQEIHALALKTLTPKEARETDA' A
#
# COMPACT_ATOMS: atom_id res chain seq x y z
N MET A 1 -1.73 2.10 15.14
CA MET A 1 -2.67 2.57 14.12
C MET A 1 -3.44 1.39 13.57
N ASP A 2 -4.71 1.54 13.30
CA ASP A 2 -5.55 0.46 12.79
C ASP A 2 -5.25 0.19 11.31
N PRO A 3 -5.12 -1.08 10.89
CA PRO A 3 -4.90 -1.39 9.47
C PRO A 3 -5.93 -0.78 8.53
N THR A 4 -7.20 -0.67 8.96
CA THR A 4 -8.23 -0.05 8.13
C THR A 4 -7.99 1.44 7.93
N ASP A 5 -7.40 2.12 8.92
CA ASP A 5 -7.06 3.54 8.79
C ASP A 5 -5.93 3.75 7.80
N ILE A 6 -4.95 2.85 7.80
CA ILE A 6 -3.84 2.89 6.83
C ILE A 6 -4.40 2.68 5.43
N ALA A 7 -5.27 1.68 5.25
CA ALA A 7 -5.89 1.41 3.95
C ALA A 7 -6.66 2.62 3.45
N ALA A 8 -7.43 3.27 4.32
CA ALA A 8 -8.21 4.46 3.96
C ALA A 8 -7.32 5.60 3.48
N LEU A 9 -6.20 5.85 4.17
CA LEU A 9 -5.26 6.89 3.76
C LEU A 9 -4.67 6.62 2.38
N ILE A 10 -4.29 5.37 2.13
CA ILE A 10 -3.74 5.00 0.82
C ILE A 10 -4.81 5.16 -0.27
N GLU A 11 -6.03 4.72 -0.01
CA GLU A 11 -7.12 4.83 -0.98
C GLU A 11 -7.46 6.29 -1.28
N GLN A 12 -7.42 7.17 -0.28
CA GLN A 12 -7.64 8.59 -0.47
C GLN A 12 -6.58 9.24 -1.35
N GLY A 13 -5.33 8.81 -1.18
CA GLY A 13 -4.22 9.34 -1.97
C GLY A 13 -4.08 8.71 -3.36
N LEU A 14 -4.66 7.53 -3.55
CA LEU A 14 -4.64 6.80 -4.84
C LEU A 14 -6.08 6.37 -5.17
N PRO A 15 -6.92 7.32 -5.62
CA PRO A 15 -8.31 6.99 -5.92
C PRO A 15 -8.41 5.84 -6.93
N GLY A 16 -9.29 4.89 -6.64
CA GLY A 16 -9.45 3.69 -7.48
C GLY A 16 -8.56 2.53 -7.08
N ALA A 17 -7.61 2.72 -6.16
CA ALA A 17 -6.79 1.62 -5.68
C ALA A 17 -7.59 0.69 -4.78
N THR A 18 -7.25 -0.60 -4.83
CA THR A 18 -7.74 -1.59 -3.88
C THR A 18 -6.61 -1.87 -2.90
N VAL A 19 -6.88 -1.69 -1.60
CA VAL A 19 -5.85 -1.78 -0.57
C VAL A 19 -6.27 -2.77 0.51
N ASN A 20 -5.37 -3.67 0.85
CA ASN A 20 -5.56 -4.60 1.95
C ASN A 20 -4.34 -4.51 2.87
N VAL A 21 -4.57 -4.20 4.15
CA VAL A 21 -3.50 -4.03 5.14
C VAL A 21 -3.70 -5.04 6.26
N THR A 22 -2.63 -5.76 6.58
CA THR A 22 -2.60 -6.69 7.71
C THR A 22 -1.50 -6.28 8.68
N THR A 23 -1.59 -6.75 9.92
CA THR A 23 -0.61 -6.43 10.95
C THR A 23 -0.41 -7.63 11.88
N ASP A 24 0.78 -7.68 12.50
CA ASP A 24 1.08 -8.65 13.55
C ASP A 24 0.70 -8.13 14.95
N GLY A 25 0.19 -6.89 15.04
CA GLY A 25 -0.16 -6.25 16.30
C GLY A 25 1.01 -5.61 17.03
N GLN A 26 2.21 -5.63 16.46
CA GLN A 26 3.43 -5.11 17.09
C GLN A 26 4.05 -3.95 16.31
N GLY A 27 3.22 -3.21 15.55
CA GLY A 27 3.70 -2.07 14.78
C GLY A 27 4.24 -2.42 13.40
N HIS A 28 4.18 -3.69 13.02
CA HIS A 28 4.57 -4.15 11.68
C HIS A 28 3.32 -4.34 10.82
N TYR A 29 3.36 -3.84 9.58
CA TYR A 29 2.23 -3.86 8.67
C TYR A 29 2.65 -4.36 7.31
N LEU A 30 1.74 -5.03 6.63
CA LEU A 30 1.87 -5.38 5.21
C LEU A 30 0.68 -4.78 4.47
N ALA A 31 0.96 -3.95 3.47
CA ALA A 31 -0.06 -3.39 2.61
C ALA A 31 0.07 -3.95 1.20
N VAL A 32 -0.99 -4.54 0.70
CA VAL A 32 -1.10 -4.95 -0.70
C VAL A 32 -1.94 -3.90 -1.40
N VAL A 33 -1.35 -3.21 -2.38
CA VAL A 33 -1.98 -2.10 -3.08
C VAL A 33 -2.08 -2.45 -4.56
N VAL A 34 -3.29 -2.47 -5.08
CA VAL A 34 -3.56 -2.74 -6.49
C VAL A 34 -4.09 -1.47 -7.14
N ALA A 35 -3.39 -0.93 -8.13
CA ALA A 35 -3.77 0.33 -8.77
C ALA A 35 -3.33 0.37 -10.22
N GLU A 36 -4.21 0.88 -11.09
CA GLU A 36 -3.86 1.15 -12.49
C GLU A 36 -2.72 2.17 -12.58
N ASP A 37 -2.62 3.07 -11.61
CA ASP A 37 -1.59 4.10 -11.58
C ASP A 37 -0.18 3.53 -11.58
N PHE A 38 -0.03 2.25 -11.24
CA PHE A 38 1.27 1.59 -11.22
C PHE A 38 1.72 1.07 -12.59
N SER A 39 0.87 1.11 -13.59
CA SER A 39 1.19 0.63 -14.95
C SER A 39 2.42 1.33 -15.49
N GLY A 40 3.39 0.54 -15.98
CA GLY A 40 4.63 1.08 -16.53
C GLY A 40 5.63 1.57 -15.52
N LEU A 41 5.34 1.49 -14.21
CA LEU A 41 6.24 1.96 -13.16
C LEU A 41 6.94 0.78 -12.49
N ARG A 42 8.21 1.00 -12.12
CA ARG A 42 8.98 0.03 -11.35
C ARG A 42 8.63 0.11 -9.87
N SER A 43 9.05 -0.89 -9.11
CA SER A 43 8.71 -1.02 -7.68
C SER A 43 9.10 0.21 -6.87
N LEU A 44 10.25 0.78 -7.09
CA LEU A 44 10.69 1.96 -6.34
C LEU A 44 9.71 3.11 -6.48
N LYS A 45 9.29 3.41 -7.70
CA LYS A 45 8.35 4.50 -7.96
C LYS A 45 6.98 4.21 -7.33
N ARG A 46 6.52 2.97 -7.46
CA ARG A 46 5.24 2.54 -6.87
C ARG A 46 5.27 2.71 -5.35
N HIS A 47 6.35 2.28 -4.71
CA HIS A 47 6.50 2.40 -3.25
C HIS A 47 6.54 3.86 -2.81
N GLN A 48 7.23 4.72 -3.55
CA GLN A 48 7.26 6.16 -3.26
C GLN A 48 5.86 6.77 -3.30
N MET A 49 5.05 6.36 -4.27
CA MET A 49 3.68 6.85 -4.39
C MET A 49 2.84 6.45 -3.18
N VAL A 50 2.98 5.21 -2.70
CA VAL A 50 2.25 4.75 -1.52
C VAL A 50 2.72 5.49 -0.26
N TYR A 51 4.02 5.59 -0.06
CA TYR A 51 4.56 6.31 1.10
C TYR A 51 4.10 7.77 1.13
N ALA A 52 3.99 8.41 -0.03
CA ALA A 52 3.52 9.78 -0.11
C ALA A 52 2.10 9.94 0.45
N THR A 53 1.24 8.93 0.32
CA THR A 53 -0.13 8.98 0.84
C THR A 53 -0.17 8.97 2.36
N LEU A 54 0.86 8.44 3.01
CA LEU A 54 0.90 8.26 4.46
C LEU A 54 1.63 9.39 5.19
N GLY A 55 2.41 10.19 4.45
CA GLY A 55 3.11 11.33 5.01
C GLY A 55 4.07 10.95 6.13
N SER A 56 4.01 11.65 7.24
CA SER A 56 4.91 11.45 8.38
C SER A 56 4.52 10.29 9.30
N LYS A 57 3.43 9.58 9.02
CA LYS A 57 2.95 8.51 9.90
C LYS A 57 3.88 7.30 9.92
N VAL A 58 4.57 7.05 8.81
CA VAL A 58 5.60 6.01 8.76
C VAL A 58 6.80 6.49 9.57
N GLY A 59 7.23 5.67 10.52
CA GLY A 59 8.27 6.05 11.47
C GLY A 59 7.73 6.62 12.78
N GLN A 60 6.44 6.97 12.83
CA GLN A 60 5.77 7.42 14.04
C GLN A 60 4.77 6.36 14.49
N GLU A 61 3.56 6.39 13.95
CA GLU A 61 2.51 5.43 14.31
C GLU A 61 2.72 4.07 13.63
N ILE A 62 3.46 4.05 12.53
CA ILE A 62 3.77 2.84 11.78
C ILE A 62 5.27 2.58 11.88
N HIS A 63 5.68 1.54 12.60
CA HIS A 63 7.09 1.22 12.77
C HIS A 63 7.72 0.62 11.52
N ALA A 64 7.03 -0.31 10.90
CA ALA A 64 7.51 -0.97 9.70
C ALA A 64 6.35 -1.26 8.77
N LEU A 65 6.51 -0.92 7.50
CA LEU A 65 5.49 -1.13 6.48
C LEU A 65 6.13 -1.84 5.30
N ALA A 66 5.74 -3.09 5.09
CA ALA A 66 6.09 -3.83 3.89
C ALA A 66 5.02 -3.57 2.84
N LEU A 67 5.43 -3.40 1.58
CA LEU A 67 4.51 -3.10 0.49
C LEU A 67 4.58 -4.18 -0.57
N LYS A 68 3.41 -4.54 -1.10
CA LYS A 68 3.29 -5.29 -2.33
C LYS A 68 2.41 -4.46 -3.26
N THR A 69 2.97 -4.01 -4.37
CA THR A 69 2.30 -3.10 -5.30
C THR A 69 2.09 -3.80 -6.64
N LEU A 70 0.85 -3.81 -7.11
CA LEU A 70 0.45 -4.55 -8.30
C LEU A 70 -0.46 -3.69 -9.15
N THR A 71 -0.38 -3.87 -10.47
CA THR A 71 -1.46 -3.41 -11.35
C THR A 71 -2.60 -4.44 -11.27
N PRO A 72 -3.83 -4.08 -11.68
CA PRO A 72 -4.92 -5.05 -11.73
C PRO A 72 -4.58 -6.29 -12.56
N LYS A 73 -3.84 -6.11 -13.66
CA LYS A 73 -3.40 -7.23 -14.50
C LYS A 73 -2.46 -8.15 -13.71
N GLU A 74 -1.47 -7.58 -13.03
CA GLU A 74 -0.52 -8.33 -12.22
C GLU A 74 -1.22 -9.08 -11.09
N ALA A 75 -2.21 -8.45 -10.47
CA ALA A 75 -2.98 -9.08 -9.39
C ALA A 75 -3.74 -10.30 -9.90
N ARG A 76 -4.34 -10.22 -11.10
CA ARG A 76 -5.04 -11.35 -11.70
C ARG A 76 -4.09 -12.51 -12.04
N GLU A 77 -2.89 -12.18 -12.50
CA GLU A 77 -1.88 -13.19 -12.83
C GLU A 77 -1.35 -13.88 -11.59
N THR A 78 -1.22 -13.14 -10.48
CA THR A 78 -0.73 -13.68 -9.22
C THR A 78 -1.72 -14.67 -8.59
N ASP A 79 -3.02 -14.45 -8.79
CA ASP A 79 -4.07 -15.31 -8.24
C ASP A 79 -4.29 -16.59 -9.04
N ALA A 80 -3.68 -16.70 -10.18
CA ALA A 80 -3.87 -17.86 -11.07
C ALA A 80 -3.15 -19.11 -10.59
#